data_a41c749fefc8a6bbda0e79bf865eda77
#
_entry.id   a41c749fefc8a6bbda0e79bf865eda77
#
_cell.length_a   1.000
_cell.length_b   1.000
_cell.length_c   1.000
_cell.angle_alpha   90.00
_cell.angle_beta   90.00
_cell.angle_gamma   90.00
#
_symmetry.space_group_name_H-M   'P 1'
#
loop_
_entity.id
_entity.type
_entity.pdbx_description
1 polymer ?
#
loop_
_entity_poly.entity_id
_entity_poly.type
_entity_poly.pdbx_seq_one_letter_code
_entity_poly.pdbx_strand_id
1 'polypeptide(L)'
;MPEPNEAVRDLAERRVAARRERDFANADALRDELASLGFRMVDRPDGYDLEPIAPEVARRSAPRDVPSVLDAPSDLDVTVQWVVQGWAEDVARGIASFAAHAPSGLRVEHIVVDGSGADAAAFPEGAAVLLIDGDPGWGALRTAALRRSRGAVVVLVDGSVEAVGDAITPLVRALDDPTVGLVGPFGIVSDDLREFREDPGPEVDAIEGYLLAVRRDVLVAAGGFDERFRFYRTADIDLSFRIRERGLRALVVDVPVTRHEHRGWHRTPEADRDAASKRNFYRFLERFRGRTDLLVRGGAGTSGSAG
;
A
#
# COMPACT_ATOMS: atom_id res chain seq x y z
N MET A 1 -22.56 4.49 15.58
CA MET A 1 -21.80 5.72 15.31
C MET A 1 -20.96 5.98 16.53
N PRO A 2 -19.65 6.26 16.39
CA PRO A 2 -18.82 6.57 17.54
C PRO A 2 -19.30 7.87 18.18
N GLU A 3 -19.47 7.86 19.49
CA GLU A 3 -19.75 9.08 20.24
C GLU A 3 -18.45 9.82 20.54
N PRO A 4 -18.42 11.16 20.41
CA PRO A 4 -17.21 11.93 20.73
C PRO A 4 -16.85 11.76 22.21
N ASN A 5 -15.63 11.30 22.46
CA ASN A 5 -15.06 11.16 23.80
C ASN A 5 -14.71 12.55 24.40
N GLU A 6 -14.27 12.56 25.65
CA GLU A 6 -13.93 13.79 26.38
C GLU A 6 -12.83 14.61 25.68
N ALA A 7 -11.81 13.93 25.13
CA ALA A 7 -10.70 14.59 24.42
C ALA A 7 -11.17 15.31 23.14
N VAL A 8 -12.09 14.71 22.38
CA VAL A 8 -12.68 15.30 21.17
C VAL A 8 -13.52 16.54 21.53
N ARG A 9 -14.25 16.48 22.64
CA ARG A 9 -15.05 17.61 23.14
C ARG A 9 -14.16 18.78 23.61
N ASP A 10 -13.08 18.49 24.34
CA ASP A 10 -12.11 19.49 24.77
C ASP A 10 -11.46 20.23 23.57
N LEU A 11 -11.06 19.50 22.54
CA LEU A 11 -10.54 20.09 21.31
C LEU A 11 -11.55 21.01 20.62
N ALA A 12 -12.81 20.62 20.57
CA ALA A 12 -13.86 21.45 19.99
C ALA A 12 -14.08 22.74 20.78
N GLU A 13 -14.09 22.67 22.12
CA GLU A 13 -14.22 23.85 22.98
C GLU A 13 -13.02 24.79 22.83
N ARG A 14 -11.79 24.25 22.76
CA ARG A 14 -10.59 25.03 22.51
C ARG A 14 -10.63 25.71 21.15
N ARG A 15 -11.14 25.05 20.11
CA ARG A 15 -11.34 25.67 18.79
C ARG A 15 -12.35 26.82 18.84
N VAL A 16 -13.44 26.68 19.60
CA VAL A 16 -14.41 27.78 19.80
C VAL A 16 -13.76 28.98 20.49
N ALA A 17 -12.95 28.72 21.53
CA ALA A 17 -12.21 29.76 22.24
C ALA A 17 -11.23 30.50 21.30
N ALA A 18 -10.42 29.78 20.53
CA ALA A 18 -9.47 30.33 19.58
C ALA A 18 -10.18 31.23 18.53
N ARG A 19 -11.35 30.82 18.02
CA ARG A 19 -12.14 31.64 17.08
C ARG A 19 -12.67 32.90 17.71
N ARG A 20 -13.10 32.86 18.98
CA ARG A 20 -13.56 34.05 19.72
C ARG A 20 -12.42 35.07 19.95
N GLU A 21 -11.20 34.57 20.17
CA GLU A 21 -9.98 35.34 20.33
C GLU A 21 -9.39 35.79 18.99
N ARG A 22 -9.99 35.38 17.86
CA ARG A 22 -9.53 35.62 16.49
C ARG A 22 -8.16 35.02 16.17
N ASP A 23 -7.76 33.98 16.91
CA ASP A 23 -6.60 33.17 16.62
C ASP A 23 -6.99 32.06 15.59
N PHE A 24 -7.06 32.50 14.34
CA PHE A 24 -7.51 31.63 13.25
C PHE A 24 -6.51 30.52 12.94
N ALA A 25 -5.20 30.76 13.15
CA ALA A 25 -4.18 29.77 12.92
C ALA A 25 -4.32 28.59 13.89
N ASN A 26 -4.53 28.87 15.18
CA ASN A 26 -4.77 27.85 16.20
C ASN A 26 -6.13 27.17 15.97
N ALA A 27 -7.17 27.91 15.59
CA ALA A 27 -8.47 27.35 15.28
C ALA A 27 -8.44 26.35 14.10
N ASP A 28 -7.61 26.63 13.08
CA ASP A 28 -7.41 25.72 11.95
C ASP A 28 -6.60 24.48 12.34
N ALA A 29 -5.56 24.63 13.16
CA ALA A 29 -4.80 23.50 13.69
C ALA A 29 -5.69 22.54 14.52
N LEU A 30 -6.55 23.11 15.39
CA LEU A 30 -7.49 22.33 16.19
C LEU A 30 -8.57 21.66 15.35
N ARG A 31 -9.00 22.29 14.24
CA ARG A 31 -9.90 21.64 13.28
C ARG A 31 -9.23 20.43 12.63
N ASP A 32 -7.97 20.56 12.24
CA ASP A 32 -7.24 19.47 11.59
C ASP A 32 -6.94 18.32 12.59
N GLU A 33 -6.75 18.67 13.86
CA GLU A 33 -6.62 17.68 14.95
C GLU A 33 -7.95 16.94 15.18
N LEU A 34 -9.10 17.64 15.24
CA LEU A 34 -10.43 17.02 15.28
C LEU A 34 -10.68 16.10 14.09
N ALA A 35 -10.29 16.54 12.89
CA ALA A 35 -10.41 15.74 11.69
C ALA A 35 -9.54 14.46 11.75
N SER A 36 -8.35 14.53 12.34
CA SER A 36 -7.47 13.37 12.54
C SER A 36 -8.06 12.34 13.52
N LEU A 37 -8.91 12.78 14.44
CA LEU A 37 -9.65 11.94 15.38
C LEU A 37 -11.00 11.44 14.79
N GLY A 38 -11.27 11.73 13.52
CA GLY A 38 -12.47 11.26 12.84
C GLY A 38 -13.73 12.10 13.09
N PHE A 39 -13.59 13.35 13.56
CA PHE A 39 -14.72 14.24 13.80
C PHE A 39 -14.59 15.56 13.04
N ARG A 40 -15.72 16.06 12.53
CA ARG A 40 -15.85 17.44 12.06
C ARG A 40 -16.77 18.22 12.96
N MET A 41 -16.44 19.49 13.15
CA MET A 41 -17.28 20.42 13.89
C MET A 41 -18.15 21.21 12.91
N VAL A 42 -19.45 21.21 13.13
CA VAL A 42 -20.45 21.96 12.38
C VAL A 42 -20.95 23.10 13.24
N ASP A 43 -20.65 24.32 12.84
CA ASP A 43 -21.09 25.52 13.57
C ASP A 43 -22.63 25.67 13.50
N ARG A 44 -23.27 25.96 14.63
CA ARG A 44 -24.70 26.21 14.78
C ARG A 44 -24.93 27.61 15.37
N PRO A 45 -26.13 28.20 15.23
CA PRO A 45 -26.42 29.52 15.79
C PRO A 45 -26.23 29.62 17.31
N ASP A 46 -26.47 28.49 18.01
CA ASP A 46 -26.45 28.38 19.48
C ASP A 46 -25.30 27.48 20.01
N GLY A 47 -24.37 27.14 19.13
CA GLY A 47 -23.24 26.28 19.54
C GLY A 47 -22.57 25.56 18.37
N TYR A 48 -22.28 24.29 18.54
CA TYR A 48 -21.73 23.43 17.52
C TYR A 48 -22.19 21.97 17.69
N ASP A 49 -22.20 21.23 16.59
CA ASP A 49 -22.32 19.77 16.60
C ASP A 49 -20.97 19.16 16.25
N LEU A 50 -20.65 18.03 16.90
CA LEU A 50 -19.55 17.14 16.51
C LEU A 50 -20.15 15.99 15.72
N GLU A 51 -19.90 16.03 14.41
CA GLU A 51 -20.32 14.95 13.52
C GLU A 51 -19.13 14.02 13.26
N PRO A 52 -19.30 12.70 13.38
CA PRO A 52 -18.28 11.78 12.89
C PRO A 52 -18.02 12.08 11.41
N ILE A 53 -16.75 12.20 11.04
CA ILE A 53 -16.38 12.16 9.63
C ILE A 53 -16.66 10.73 9.22
N ALA A 54 -17.79 10.53 8.55
CA ALA A 54 -17.99 9.26 7.88
C ALA A 54 -16.79 9.03 6.98
N PRO A 55 -16.13 7.86 7.00
CA PRO A 55 -15.10 7.55 6.04
C PRO A 55 -15.67 7.95 4.68
N GLU A 56 -14.91 8.74 3.91
CA GLU A 56 -15.35 9.17 2.59
C GLU A 56 -15.65 7.89 1.80
N VAL A 57 -16.89 7.46 1.84
CA VAL A 57 -17.36 6.35 1.01
C VAL A 57 -17.29 6.92 -0.40
N ALA A 58 -16.12 6.77 -0.98
CA ALA A 58 -15.87 7.22 -2.33
C ALA A 58 -16.94 6.57 -3.21
N ARG A 59 -17.69 7.39 -3.94
CA ARG A 59 -18.62 6.91 -4.96
C ARG A 59 -17.84 5.94 -5.84
N ARG A 60 -18.47 4.83 -6.22
CA ARG A 60 -17.90 3.90 -7.19
C ARG A 60 -17.37 4.68 -8.38
N SER A 61 -16.13 4.46 -8.73
CA SER A 61 -15.43 5.19 -9.79
C SER A 61 -14.54 4.26 -10.60
N ALA A 62 -14.24 4.63 -11.84
CA ALA A 62 -13.19 3.92 -12.57
C ALA A 62 -11.83 4.25 -11.93
N PRO A 63 -10.82 3.35 -11.97
CA PRO A 63 -9.50 3.58 -11.38
C PRO A 63 -8.85 4.90 -11.81
N ARG A 64 -8.99 5.26 -13.08
CA ARG A 64 -8.45 6.51 -13.65
C ARG A 64 -9.12 7.78 -13.13
N ASP A 65 -10.36 7.68 -12.66
CA ASP A 65 -11.16 8.82 -12.17
C ASP A 65 -10.94 9.08 -10.68
N VAL A 66 -10.19 8.21 -9.99
CA VAL A 66 -9.76 8.44 -8.60
C VAL A 66 -8.85 9.66 -8.57
N PRO A 67 -9.18 10.72 -7.80
CA PRO A 67 -8.34 11.91 -7.69
C PRO A 67 -6.93 11.56 -7.22
N SER A 68 -5.90 12.19 -7.83
CA SER A 68 -4.50 11.94 -7.47
C SER A 68 -4.00 12.97 -6.46
N VAL A 69 -3.28 12.50 -5.46
CA VAL A 69 -2.53 13.32 -4.50
C VAL A 69 -1.01 13.21 -4.71
N LEU A 70 -0.58 12.59 -5.81
CA LEU A 70 0.83 12.26 -6.04
C LEU A 70 1.71 13.49 -6.32
N ASP A 71 1.12 14.59 -6.79
CA ASP A 71 1.82 15.86 -7.03
C ASP A 71 2.05 16.64 -5.72
N ALA A 72 1.35 16.27 -4.64
CA ALA A 72 1.54 16.87 -3.33
C ALA A 72 2.67 16.17 -2.56
N PRO A 73 3.40 16.90 -1.68
CA PRO A 73 4.35 16.29 -0.76
C PRO A 73 3.65 15.24 0.11
N SER A 74 4.43 14.24 0.56
CA SER A 74 3.94 13.27 1.56
C SER A 74 3.70 13.99 2.87
N ASP A 75 2.50 13.85 3.43
CA ASP A 75 2.11 14.42 4.72
C ASP A 75 1.89 13.34 5.79
N LEU A 76 2.09 12.08 5.42
CA LEU A 76 2.13 10.90 6.29
C LEU A 76 3.43 10.13 6.07
N ASP A 77 3.77 9.27 7.04
CA ASP A 77 4.99 8.47 6.96
C ASP A 77 4.74 7.22 6.12
N VAL A 78 3.59 6.56 6.30
CA VAL A 78 3.27 5.30 5.64
C VAL A 78 1.83 5.26 5.13
N THR A 79 1.65 4.76 3.92
CA THR A 79 0.36 4.30 3.39
C THR A 79 0.39 2.78 3.26
N VAL A 80 -0.50 2.07 3.94
CA VAL A 80 -0.70 0.63 3.77
C VAL A 80 -1.85 0.40 2.79
N GLN A 81 -1.57 -0.24 1.67
CA GLN A 81 -2.52 -0.51 0.59
C GLN A 81 -3.07 -1.93 0.64
N TRP A 82 -4.38 -2.05 0.58
CA TRP A 82 -5.12 -3.31 0.51
C TRP A 82 -5.95 -3.35 -0.76
N VAL A 83 -5.94 -4.48 -1.46
CA VAL A 83 -6.79 -4.72 -2.63
C VAL A 83 -7.73 -5.86 -2.34
N VAL A 84 -9.01 -5.63 -2.55
CA VAL A 84 -10.07 -6.63 -2.37
C VAL A 84 -10.51 -7.15 -3.74
N GLN A 85 -10.31 -8.43 -3.95
CA GLN A 85 -10.81 -9.16 -5.11
C GLN A 85 -11.64 -10.39 -4.67
N GLY A 86 -12.64 -10.15 -3.84
CA GLY A 86 -13.36 -11.13 -3.05
C GLY A 86 -12.80 -11.21 -1.61
N TRP A 87 -13.51 -11.86 -0.74
CA TRP A 87 -13.11 -12.09 0.67
C TRP A 87 -12.68 -10.82 1.42
N ALA A 88 -13.61 -9.85 1.51
CA ALA A 88 -13.41 -8.61 2.25
C ALA A 88 -13.00 -8.86 3.71
N GLU A 89 -13.50 -9.96 4.30
CA GLU A 89 -13.19 -10.37 5.67
C GLU A 89 -11.70 -10.68 5.89
N ASP A 90 -10.97 -11.17 4.88
CA ASP A 90 -9.53 -11.42 4.97
C ASP A 90 -8.76 -10.10 5.05
N VAL A 91 -9.14 -9.13 4.22
CA VAL A 91 -8.54 -7.78 4.23
C VAL A 91 -8.89 -7.06 5.55
N ALA A 92 -10.14 -7.14 6.02
CA ALA A 92 -10.55 -6.54 7.29
C ALA A 92 -9.74 -7.10 8.48
N ARG A 93 -9.51 -8.42 8.52
CA ARG A 93 -8.67 -9.10 9.50
C ARG A 93 -7.22 -8.61 9.42
N GLY A 94 -6.65 -8.52 8.20
CA GLY A 94 -5.31 -7.99 7.97
C GLY A 94 -5.18 -6.56 8.50
N ILE A 95 -6.09 -5.64 8.14
CA ILE A 95 -6.09 -4.26 8.63
C ILE A 95 -6.13 -4.22 10.15
N ALA A 96 -7.03 -4.99 10.78
CA ALA A 96 -7.14 -5.03 12.23
C ALA A 96 -5.85 -5.49 12.89
N SER A 97 -5.14 -6.48 12.31
CA SER A 97 -3.87 -6.97 12.84
C SER A 97 -2.77 -5.92 12.74
N PHE A 98 -2.65 -5.21 11.61
CA PHE A 98 -1.68 -4.12 11.45
C PHE A 98 -1.99 -2.93 12.36
N ALA A 99 -3.27 -2.61 12.56
CA ALA A 99 -3.69 -1.55 13.49
C ALA A 99 -3.38 -1.90 14.94
N ALA A 100 -3.57 -3.18 15.35
CA ALA A 100 -3.26 -3.66 16.69
C ALA A 100 -1.74 -3.61 17.00
N HIS A 101 -0.89 -3.64 15.99
CA HIS A 101 0.56 -3.59 16.10
C HIS A 101 1.15 -2.33 15.44
N ALA A 102 0.34 -1.26 15.37
CA ALA A 102 0.78 -0.01 14.75
C ALA A 102 2.05 0.54 15.44
N PRO A 103 3.06 0.99 14.67
CA PRO A 103 4.28 1.53 15.23
C PRO A 103 4.02 2.84 15.97
N SER A 104 4.62 2.99 17.14
CA SER A 104 4.62 4.28 17.84
C SER A 104 5.53 5.29 17.12
N GLY A 105 5.00 6.47 16.82
CA GLY A 105 5.76 7.57 16.22
C GLY A 105 5.76 7.62 14.70
N LEU A 106 5.06 6.73 13.99
CA LEU A 106 4.77 6.83 12.57
C LEU A 106 3.29 7.12 12.34
N ARG A 107 3.00 8.04 11.45
CA ARG A 107 1.64 8.35 10.99
C ARG A 107 1.29 7.42 9.83
N VAL A 108 0.39 6.49 10.09
CA VAL A 108 0.02 5.42 9.17
C VAL A 108 -1.42 5.58 8.71
N GLU A 109 -1.68 5.52 7.43
CA GLU A 109 -3.03 5.38 6.87
C GLU A 109 -3.21 4.00 6.23
N HIS A 110 -4.45 3.51 6.23
CA HIS A 110 -4.85 2.33 5.49
C HIS A 110 -5.77 2.73 4.34
N ILE A 111 -5.43 2.31 3.12
CA ILE A 111 -6.28 2.49 1.93
C ILE A 111 -6.72 1.11 1.46
N VAL A 112 -8.02 0.93 1.38
CA VAL A 112 -8.67 -0.26 0.83
C VAL A 112 -9.22 0.08 -0.55
N VAL A 113 -8.88 -0.71 -1.56
CA VAL A 113 -9.47 -0.58 -2.90
C VAL A 113 -10.28 -1.84 -3.17
N ASP A 114 -11.58 -1.68 -3.23
CA ASP A 114 -12.51 -2.77 -3.49
C ASP A 114 -13.02 -2.78 -4.94
N GLY A 115 -12.64 -3.81 -5.67
CA GLY A 115 -13.16 -4.15 -7.00
C GLY A 115 -14.15 -5.33 -6.99
N SER A 116 -14.52 -5.85 -5.81
CA SER A 116 -15.40 -7.02 -5.67
C SER A 116 -16.86 -6.66 -5.42
N GLY A 117 -17.13 -5.41 -5.05
CA GLY A 117 -18.46 -4.93 -4.69
C GLY A 117 -18.82 -5.14 -3.23
N ALA A 118 -17.83 -5.30 -2.34
CA ALA A 118 -18.07 -5.36 -0.90
C ALA A 118 -18.70 -4.05 -0.39
N ASP A 119 -19.34 -4.13 0.78
CA ASP A 119 -19.80 -2.95 1.50
C ASP A 119 -18.61 -2.27 2.19
N ALA A 120 -18.53 -0.94 2.13
CA ALA A 120 -17.50 -0.18 2.84
C ALA A 120 -17.54 -0.45 4.37
N ALA A 121 -18.70 -0.75 4.92
CA ALA A 121 -18.88 -1.13 6.33
C ALA A 121 -18.22 -2.48 6.70
N ALA A 122 -17.76 -3.26 5.72
CA ALA A 122 -17.02 -4.49 5.97
C ALA A 122 -15.59 -4.24 6.50
N PHE A 123 -15.08 -3.01 6.38
CA PHE A 123 -13.71 -2.68 6.76
C PHE A 123 -13.64 -1.91 8.08
N PRO A 124 -12.54 -2.02 8.83
CA PRO A 124 -12.35 -1.29 10.09
C PRO A 124 -12.49 0.21 9.92
N GLU A 125 -13.06 0.85 10.94
CA GLU A 125 -13.15 2.31 11.02
C GLU A 125 -11.75 2.96 10.92
N GLY A 126 -11.64 4.06 10.18
CA GLY A 126 -10.37 4.75 9.93
C GLY A 126 -9.63 4.29 8.67
N ALA A 127 -10.04 3.20 8.02
CA ALA A 127 -9.54 2.85 6.70
C ALA A 127 -10.25 3.67 5.62
N ALA A 128 -9.47 4.28 4.70
CA ALA A 128 -10.02 4.95 3.52
C ALA A 128 -10.45 3.91 2.49
N VAL A 129 -11.75 3.82 2.18
CA VAL A 129 -12.28 2.80 1.25
C VAL A 129 -12.57 3.43 -0.11
N LEU A 130 -11.94 2.90 -1.16
CA LEU A 130 -12.19 3.25 -2.54
C LEU A 130 -12.99 2.14 -3.21
N LEU A 131 -14.25 2.43 -3.56
CA LEU A 131 -15.10 1.49 -4.29
C LEU A 131 -14.88 1.68 -5.80
N ILE A 132 -14.45 0.65 -6.49
CA ILE A 132 -14.16 0.68 -7.93
C ILE A 132 -15.22 -0.09 -8.70
N ASP A 133 -15.67 0.50 -9.81
CA ASP A 133 -16.66 -0.13 -10.68
C ASP A 133 -16.05 -1.20 -11.58
N GLY A 134 -16.79 -2.30 -11.73
CA GLY A 134 -16.40 -3.43 -12.57
C GLY A 134 -15.24 -4.23 -11.97
N ASP A 135 -14.59 -5.02 -12.84
CA ASP A 135 -13.34 -5.73 -12.55
C ASP A 135 -12.21 -5.16 -13.40
N PRO A 136 -11.54 -4.09 -12.98
CA PRO A 136 -10.45 -3.51 -13.75
C PRO A 136 -9.17 -4.35 -13.69
N GLY A 137 -9.09 -5.28 -12.75
CA GLY A 137 -7.92 -6.12 -12.49
C GLY A 137 -6.96 -5.53 -11.45
N TRP A 138 -6.07 -6.38 -10.99
CA TRP A 138 -5.20 -6.10 -9.82
C TRP A 138 -4.32 -4.85 -9.99
N GLY A 139 -3.64 -4.70 -11.15
CA GLY A 139 -2.75 -3.56 -11.38
C GLY A 139 -3.48 -2.22 -11.37
N ALA A 140 -4.68 -2.17 -11.95
CA ALA A 140 -5.49 -0.95 -11.96
C ALA A 140 -6.02 -0.61 -10.55
N LEU A 141 -6.37 -1.61 -9.73
CA LEU A 141 -6.74 -1.39 -8.32
C LEU A 141 -5.56 -0.85 -7.51
N ARG A 142 -4.36 -1.39 -7.69
CA ARG A 142 -3.13 -0.87 -7.05
C ARG A 142 -2.79 0.56 -7.51
N THR A 143 -3.01 0.89 -8.79
CA THR A 143 -2.86 2.26 -9.30
C THR A 143 -3.85 3.21 -8.63
N ALA A 144 -5.12 2.81 -8.47
CA ALA A 144 -6.12 3.60 -7.78
C ALA A 144 -5.71 3.88 -6.32
N ALA A 145 -5.19 2.86 -5.60
CA ALA A 145 -4.63 3.04 -4.26
C ALA A 145 -3.44 4.00 -4.25
N LEU A 146 -2.50 3.84 -5.20
CA LEU A 146 -1.32 4.70 -5.30
C LEU A 146 -1.69 6.17 -5.50
N ARG A 147 -2.69 6.45 -6.34
CA ARG A 147 -3.19 7.83 -6.56
C ARG A 147 -3.65 8.52 -5.28
N ARG A 148 -4.07 7.77 -4.27
CA ARG A 148 -4.54 8.28 -2.96
C ARG A 148 -3.52 8.15 -1.85
N SER A 149 -2.35 7.55 -2.11
CA SER A 149 -1.31 7.31 -1.10
C SER A 149 -0.62 8.60 -0.70
N ARG A 150 -0.71 8.96 0.57
CA ARG A 150 -0.12 10.17 1.17
C ARG A 150 1.20 9.89 1.89
N GLY A 151 1.47 8.63 2.23
CA GLY A 151 2.67 8.21 2.93
C GLY A 151 3.94 8.36 2.09
N ALA A 152 5.06 8.70 2.73
CA ALA A 152 6.39 8.68 2.12
C ALA A 152 6.81 7.27 1.69
N VAL A 153 6.35 6.26 2.44
CA VAL A 153 6.49 4.83 2.13
C VAL A 153 5.11 4.26 1.81
N VAL A 154 5.04 3.46 0.75
CA VAL A 154 3.86 2.68 0.37
C VAL A 154 4.13 1.22 0.68
N VAL A 155 3.30 0.62 1.54
CA VAL A 155 3.34 -0.79 1.90
C VAL A 155 2.17 -1.50 1.24
N LEU A 156 2.45 -2.45 0.38
CA LEU A 156 1.44 -3.30 -0.23
C LEU A 156 1.28 -4.54 0.64
N VAL A 157 0.03 -4.86 0.98
CA VAL A 157 -0.29 -6.06 1.76
C VAL A 157 -1.37 -6.84 1.03
N ASP A 158 -1.21 -8.15 1.00
CA ASP A 158 -2.23 -9.10 0.55
C ASP A 158 -3.15 -9.48 1.71
N GLY A 159 -4.42 -9.75 1.44
CA GLY A 159 -5.39 -10.15 2.46
C GLY A 159 -5.07 -11.46 3.18
N SER A 160 -4.09 -12.25 2.67
CA SER A 160 -3.60 -13.46 3.34
C SER A 160 -2.52 -13.18 4.41
N VAL A 161 -2.15 -11.92 4.64
CA VAL A 161 -1.08 -11.55 5.59
C VAL A 161 -1.67 -10.88 6.83
N GLU A 162 -1.23 -11.33 8.00
CA GLU A 162 -1.53 -10.70 9.30
C GLU A 162 -0.23 -10.31 10.02
N ALA A 163 -0.23 -9.14 10.64
CA ALA A 163 0.84 -8.72 11.54
C ALA A 163 0.72 -9.45 12.89
N VAL A 164 1.84 -9.93 13.41
CA VAL A 164 1.96 -10.53 14.75
C VAL A 164 2.90 -9.72 15.65
N GLY A 165 3.30 -8.56 15.18
CA GLY A 165 4.14 -7.56 15.82
C GLY A 165 4.23 -6.32 14.93
N ASP A 166 5.11 -5.36 15.26
CA ASP A 166 5.34 -4.17 14.42
C ASP A 166 5.94 -4.56 13.07
N ALA A 167 5.08 -4.74 12.08
CA ALA A 167 5.45 -5.13 10.71
C ALA A 167 5.88 -3.95 9.83
N ILE A 168 5.71 -2.70 10.29
CA ILE A 168 5.95 -1.51 9.48
C ILE A 168 7.35 -0.94 9.72
N THR A 169 7.76 -0.77 10.97
CA THR A 169 9.05 -0.16 11.31
C THR A 169 10.25 -0.84 10.63
N PRO A 170 10.37 -2.17 10.58
CA PRO A 170 11.49 -2.82 9.87
C PRO A 170 11.56 -2.45 8.39
N LEU A 171 10.40 -2.37 7.72
CA LEU A 171 10.32 -2.00 6.30
C LEU A 171 10.74 -0.55 6.06
N VAL A 172 10.24 0.39 6.89
CA VAL A 172 10.58 1.82 6.79
C VAL A 172 12.08 2.02 7.00
N ARG A 173 12.65 1.43 8.07
CA ARG A 173 14.08 1.55 8.37
C ARG A 173 14.99 1.01 7.27
N ALA A 174 14.62 -0.08 6.63
CA ALA A 174 15.41 -0.62 5.53
C ALA A 174 15.39 0.29 4.28
N LEU A 175 14.34 1.09 4.11
CA LEU A 175 14.21 2.08 3.03
C LEU A 175 14.90 3.41 3.33
N ASP A 176 15.48 3.61 4.54
CA ASP A 176 16.33 4.76 4.85
C ASP A 176 17.64 4.74 4.05
N ASP A 177 18.10 3.54 3.63
CA ASP A 177 19.20 3.41 2.68
C ASP A 177 18.75 3.85 1.27
N PRO A 178 19.29 4.95 0.71
CA PRO A 178 18.85 5.47 -0.59
C PRO A 178 19.14 4.52 -1.76
N THR A 179 20.01 3.53 -1.59
CA THR A 179 20.33 2.50 -2.60
C THR A 179 19.31 1.37 -2.62
N VAL A 180 18.43 1.30 -1.61
CA VAL A 180 17.36 0.30 -1.51
C VAL A 180 16.10 0.86 -2.13
N GLY A 181 15.51 0.16 -3.09
CA GLY A 181 14.30 0.57 -3.79
C GLY A 181 13.04 -0.07 -3.26
N LEU A 182 13.11 -1.35 -2.89
CA LEU A 182 11.97 -2.10 -2.34
C LEU A 182 12.45 -3.14 -1.32
N VAL A 183 11.58 -3.45 -0.38
CA VAL A 183 11.84 -4.40 0.72
C VAL A 183 10.62 -5.23 1.03
N GLY A 184 10.82 -6.42 1.61
CA GLY A 184 9.76 -7.27 2.11
C GLY A 184 10.30 -8.58 2.67
N PRO A 185 9.48 -9.40 3.32
CA PRO A 185 9.94 -10.64 3.96
C PRO A 185 10.10 -11.83 2.99
N PHE A 186 9.56 -11.73 1.77
CA PHE A 186 9.51 -12.85 0.83
C PHE A 186 10.29 -12.51 -0.43
N GLY A 187 11.56 -12.94 -0.45
CA GLY A 187 12.47 -12.72 -1.57
C GLY A 187 12.49 -13.85 -2.57
N ILE A 188 12.69 -13.53 -3.83
CA ILE A 188 12.89 -14.51 -4.91
C ILE A 188 14.06 -14.10 -5.81
N VAL A 189 14.74 -15.12 -6.34
CA VAL A 189 15.87 -14.98 -7.27
C VAL A 189 15.67 -15.85 -8.50
N SER A 190 16.34 -15.48 -9.59
CA SER A 190 16.37 -16.25 -10.84
C SER A 190 17.77 -16.32 -11.38
N ASP A 191 18.08 -17.32 -12.21
CA ASP A 191 19.34 -17.39 -12.95
C ASP A 191 19.14 -17.04 -14.44
N ASP A 192 17.90 -17.08 -14.94
CA ASP A 192 17.61 -16.98 -16.38
C ASP A 192 16.37 -16.13 -16.72
N LEU A 193 15.74 -15.48 -15.74
CA LEU A 193 14.47 -14.72 -15.85
C LEU A 193 13.25 -15.60 -16.17
N ARG A 194 13.35 -16.92 -16.10
CA ARG A 194 12.27 -17.86 -16.43
C ARG A 194 11.76 -18.59 -15.21
N GLU A 195 12.68 -19.05 -14.39
CA GLU A 195 12.37 -19.74 -13.15
C GLU A 195 12.79 -18.86 -11.97
N PHE A 196 11.85 -18.61 -11.09
CA PHE A 196 12.06 -17.87 -9.85
C PHE A 196 11.88 -18.82 -8.68
N ARG A 197 12.82 -18.75 -7.73
CA ARG A 197 12.80 -19.54 -6.50
C ARG A 197 12.92 -18.63 -5.29
N GLU A 198 12.35 -19.06 -4.16
CA GLU A 198 12.50 -18.37 -2.89
C GLU A 198 13.98 -18.26 -2.50
N ASP A 199 14.34 -17.11 -1.92
CA ASP A 199 15.69 -16.86 -1.41
C ASP A 199 15.58 -15.98 -0.14
N PRO A 200 16.24 -16.36 0.96
CA PRO A 200 16.18 -15.61 2.22
C PRO A 200 16.92 -14.27 2.18
N GLY A 201 17.59 -13.94 1.08
CA GLY A 201 18.30 -12.67 0.94
C GLY A 201 19.75 -12.69 1.44
N PRO A 202 20.29 -11.55 1.88
CA PRO A 202 19.60 -10.25 2.02
C PRO A 202 19.18 -9.57 0.73
N GLU A 203 20.00 -9.61 -0.35
CA GLU A 203 19.66 -9.01 -1.65
C GLU A 203 19.07 -10.06 -2.59
N VAL A 204 17.97 -9.70 -3.26
CA VAL A 204 17.19 -10.59 -4.13
C VAL A 204 16.80 -9.90 -5.43
N ASP A 205 16.33 -10.67 -6.41
CA ASP A 205 15.90 -10.12 -7.70
C ASP A 205 14.53 -9.46 -7.61
N ALA A 206 13.63 -10.01 -6.80
CA ALA A 206 12.32 -9.45 -6.57
C ALA A 206 11.79 -9.78 -5.17
N ILE A 207 10.82 -8.99 -4.71
CA ILE A 207 10.03 -9.24 -3.49
C ILE A 207 8.63 -9.67 -3.89
N GLU A 208 8.13 -10.75 -3.31
CA GLU A 208 6.78 -11.23 -3.57
C GLU A 208 5.71 -10.26 -3.05
N GLY A 209 4.66 -10.10 -3.82
CA GLY A 209 3.56 -9.16 -3.59
C GLY A 209 2.66 -9.46 -2.39
N TYR A 210 2.96 -10.48 -1.58
CA TYR A 210 2.26 -10.73 -0.31
C TYR A 210 2.46 -9.58 0.67
N LEU A 211 3.70 -9.10 0.78
CA LEU A 211 4.05 -7.93 1.57
C LEU A 211 5.32 -7.31 0.98
N LEU A 212 5.20 -6.11 0.48
CA LEU A 212 6.36 -5.33 0.02
C LEU A 212 6.19 -3.85 0.32
N ALA A 213 7.29 -3.16 0.54
CA ALA A 213 7.32 -1.72 0.75
C ALA A 213 8.27 -1.04 -0.22
N VAL A 214 7.88 0.16 -0.65
CA VAL A 214 8.61 1.00 -1.62
C VAL A 214 8.46 2.45 -1.19
N ARG A 215 9.50 3.29 -1.34
CA ARG A 215 9.31 4.73 -1.23
C ARG A 215 8.34 5.22 -2.31
N ARG A 216 7.42 6.13 -1.94
CA ARG A 216 6.39 6.64 -2.86
C ARG A 216 6.98 7.27 -4.12
N ASP A 217 8.05 8.05 -3.99
CA ASP A 217 8.74 8.69 -5.11
C ASP A 217 9.39 7.67 -6.05
N VAL A 218 9.99 6.62 -5.53
CA VAL A 218 10.56 5.51 -6.30
C VAL A 218 9.46 4.76 -7.05
N LEU A 219 8.33 4.47 -6.39
CA LEU A 219 7.19 3.79 -6.99
C LEU A 219 6.57 4.62 -8.13
N VAL A 220 6.40 5.92 -7.92
CA VAL A 220 5.91 6.85 -8.95
C VAL A 220 6.91 6.95 -10.11
N ALA A 221 8.20 7.12 -9.81
CA ALA A 221 9.24 7.18 -10.83
C ALA A 221 9.36 5.88 -11.63
N ALA A 222 9.10 4.72 -11.03
CA ALA A 222 9.02 3.43 -11.73
C ALA A 222 7.75 3.29 -12.60
N GLY A 223 6.85 4.29 -12.59
CA GLY A 223 5.59 4.28 -13.35
C GLY A 223 4.43 3.58 -12.65
N GLY A 224 4.50 3.36 -11.33
CA GLY A 224 3.45 2.68 -10.57
C GLY A 224 3.27 1.22 -10.98
N PHE A 225 2.04 0.74 -10.93
CA PHE A 225 1.70 -0.61 -11.39
C PHE A 225 1.27 -0.61 -12.86
N ASP A 226 1.72 -1.60 -13.61
CA ASP A 226 1.24 -1.78 -15.00
C ASP A 226 -0.18 -2.36 -14.95
N GLU A 227 -1.17 -1.57 -15.36
CA GLU A 227 -2.59 -1.93 -15.31
C GLU A 227 -2.96 -3.11 -16.21
N ARG A 228 -2.06 -3.50 -17.14
CA ARG A 228 -2.22 -4.71 -17.95
C ARG A 228 -2.11 -5.99 -17.13
N PHE A 229 -1.50 -5.95 -15.94
CA PHE A 229 -1.48 -7.07 -14.99
C PHE A 229 -2.83 -7.16 -14.27
N ARG A 230 -3.81 -7.77 -14.91
CA ARG A 230 -5.14 -7.98 -14.32
C ARG A 230 -5.15 -9.04 -13.21
N PHE A 231 -4.21 -9.98 -13.25
CA PHE A 231 -3.94 -10.99 -12.23
C PHE A 231 -2.66 -10.62 -11.48
N TYR A 232 -2.58 -10.90 -10.21
CA TYR A 232 -1.48 -10.44 -9.33
C TYR A 232 -0.12 -11.11 -9.63
N ARG A 233 -0.12 -12.39 -10.06
CA ARG A 233 1.11 -13.15 -10.33
C ARG A 233 2.02 -12.42 -11.33
N THR A 234 3.32 -12.36 -11.04
CA THR A 234 4.37 -11.72 -11.84
C THR A 234 4.30 -10.18 -11.86
N ALA A 235 3.24 -9.57 -11.36
CA ALA A 235 3.15 -8.11 -11.29
C ALA A 235 4.14 -7.49 -10.30
N ASP A 236 4.41 -8.19 -9.22
CA ASP A 236 5.42 -7.89 -8.20
C ASP A 236 6.85 -8.04 -8.76
N ILE A 237 7.10 -9.09 -9.56
CA ILE A 237 8.37 -9.30 -10.26
C ILE A 237 8.60 -8.15 -11.25
N ASP A 238 7.61 -7.82 -12.09
CA ASP A 238 7.71 -6.69 -13.03
C ASP A 238 8.03 -5.37 -12.34
N LEU A 239 7.35 -5.08 -11.23
CA LEU A 239 7.63 -3.88 -10.43
C LEU A 239 9.06 -3.91 -9.87
N SER A 240 9.48 -5.02 -9.28
CA SER A 240 10.82 -5.19 -8.71
C SER A 240 11.90 -4.93 -9.76
N PHE A 241 11.74 -5.50 -10.96
CA PHE A 241 12.71 -5.31 -12.06
C PHE A 241 12.70 -3.88 -12.61
N ARG A 242 11.56 -3.19 -12.67
CA ARG A 242 11.52 -1.76 -13.05
C ARG A 242 12.23 -0.87 -12.03
N ILE A 243 12.20 -1.23 -10.76
CA ILE A 243 12.92 -0.52 -9.71
C ILE A 243 14.41 -0.86 -9.79
N ARG A 244 14.79 -2.12 -10.01
CA ARG A 244 16.19 -2.53 -10.20
C ARG A 244 16.82 -1.91 -11.46
N GLU A 245 16.08 -1.75 -12.55
CA GLU A 245 16.52 -1.06 -13.77
C GLU A 245 16.93 0.41 -13.49
N ARG A 246 16.48 0.99 -12.38
CA ARG A 246 16.87 2.32 -11.90
C ARG A 246 18.14 2.29 -11.02
N GLY A 247 18.79 1.16 -10.90
CA GLY A 247 20.00 0.97 -10.09
C GLY A 247 19.73 0.77 -8.59
N LEU A 248 18.47 0.48 -8.21
CA LEU A 248 18.10 0.28 -6.82
C LEU A 248 18.02 -1.22 -6.48
N ARG A 249 18.28 -1.56 -5.21
CA ARG A 249 18.30 -2.93 -4.72
C ARG A 249 16.95 -3.36 -4.16
N ALA A 250 16.68 -4.67 -4.17
CA ALA A 250 15.59 -5.32 -3.48
C ALA A 250 16.16 -6.13 -2.30
N LEU A 251 15.66 -5.89 -1.08
CA LEU A 251 16.16 -6.55 0.12
C LEU A 251 15.08 -7.32 0.87
N VAL A 252 15.46 -8.52 1.32
CA VAL A 252 14.67 -9.25 2.30
C VAL A 252 14.90 -8.66 3.68
N VAL A 253 13.78 -8.43 4.39
CA VAL A 253 13.75 -7.88 5.74
C VAL A 253 12.90 -8.80 6.61
N ASP A 254 13.39 -9.11 7.79
CA ASP A 254 12.60 -9.86 8.78
C ASP A 254 11.44 -9.00 9.30
N VAL A 255 10.23 -9.48 9.10
CA VAL A 255 8.99 -8.77 9.44
C VAL A 255 8.07 -9.71 10.21
N PRO A 256 7.56 -9.32 11.39
CA PRO A 256 6.71 -10.18 12.21
C PRO A 256 5.30 -10.31 11.62
N VAL A 257 5.15 -11.21 10.66
CA VAL A 257 3.88 -11.50 10.00
C VAL A 257 3.62 -12.99 9.89
N THR A 258 2.35 -13.34 9.82
CA THR A 258 1.88 -14.70 9.46
C THR A 258 1.21 -14.64 8.11
N ARG A 259 1.50 -15.61 7.25
CA ARG A 259 0.87 -15.77 5.94
C ARG A 259 -0.12 -16.94 5.99
N HIS A 260 -1.35 -16.66 5.65
CA HIS A 260 -2.40 -17.64 5.49
C HIS A 260 -2.51 -18.13 4.05
N GLU A 261 -3.40 -19.07 3.82
CA GLU A 261 -3.74 -19.54 2.49
C GLU A 261 -4.34 -18.41 1.64
N HIS A 262 -3.82 -18.21 0.43
CA HIS A 262 -4.34 -17.21 -0.50
C HIS A 262 -5.59 -17.77 -1.19
N ARG A 263 -6.77 -17.42 -0.68
CA ARG A 263 -8.06 -17.95 -1.15
C ARG A 263 -8.29 -17.72 -2.65
N GLY A 264 -7.92 -16.55 -3.16
CA GLY A 264 -8.02 -16.23 -4.59
C GLY A 264 -7.26 -17.22 -5.48
N TRP A 265 -6.10 -17.72 -5.00
CA TRP A 265 -5.35 -18.75 -5.72
C TRP A 265 -6.10 -20.07 -5.73
N HIS A 266 -6.53 -20.55 -4.58
CA HIS A 266 -7.15 -21.87 -4.42
C HIS A 266 -8.57 -21.96 -5.00
N ARG A 267 -9.29 -20.84 -5.05
CA ARG A 267 -10.66 -20.77 -5.58
C ARG A 267 -10.73 -20.50 -7.09
N THR A 268 -9.67 -19.94 -7.67
CA THR A 268 -9.61 -19.77 -9.14
C THR A 268 -9.33 -21.11 -9.81
N PRO A 269 -10.10 -21.53 -10.82
CA PRO A 269 -9.84 -22.76 -11.57
C PRO A 269 -8.41 -22.81 -12.10
N GLU A 270 -7.78 -23.96 -12.06
CA GLU A 270 -6.37 -24.14 -12.45
C GLU A 270 -6.08 -23.62 -13.86
N ALA A 271 -6.93 -23.98 -14.83
CA ALA A 271 -6.77 -23.51 -16.21
C ALA A 271 -6.77 -21.98 -16.34
N ASP A 272 -7.62 -21.30 -15.54
CA ASP A 272 -7.71 -19.83 -15.55
C ASP A 272 -6.48 -19.21 -14.89
N ARG A 273 -6.00 -19.78 -13.78
CA ARG A 273 -4.76 -19.37 -13.10
C ARG A 273 -3.56 -19.48 -14.03
N ASP A 274 -3.42 -20.62 -14.70
CA ASP A 274 -2.31 -20.90 -15.61
C ASP A 274 -2.35 -19.95 -16.80
N ALA A 275 -3.51 -19.75 -17.40
CA ALA A 275 -3.68 -18.83 -18.50
C ALA A 275 -3.36 -17.39 -18.09
N ALA A 276 -3.81 -16.94 -16.91
CA ALA A 276 -3.54 -15.62 -16.39
C ALA A 276 -2.05 -15.43 -16.02
N SER A 277 -1.45 -16.39 -15.32
CA SER A 277 -0.04 -16.40 -14.95
C SER A 277 0.86 -16.37 -16.19
N LYS A 278 0.55 -17.21 -17.19
CA LYS A 278 1.28 -17.26 -18.46
C LYS A 278 1.22 -15.94 -19.22
N ARG A 279 0.04 -15.27 -19.30
CA ARG A 279 -0.08 -13.95 -19.92
C ARG A 279 0.79 -12.93 -19.22
N ASN A 280 0.78 -12.89 -17.90
CA ASN A 280 1.59 -11.96 -17.13
C ASN A 280 3.08 -12.22 -17.27
N PHE A 281 3.48 -13.49 -17.26
CA PHE A 281 4.86 -13.88 -17.46
C PHE A 281 5.39 -13.46 -18.85
N TYR A 282 4.60 -13.61 -19.90
CA TYR A 282 5.01 -13.12 -21.21
C TYR A 282 5.13 -11.59 -21.25
N ARG A 283 4.28 -10.83 -20.55
CA ARG A 283 4.42 -9.35 -20.42
C ARG A 283 5.73 -8.97 -19.73
N PHE A 284 6.07 -9.67 -18.67
CA PHE A 284 7.37 -9.49 -18.02
C PHE A 284 8.51 -9.77 -18.99
N LEU A 285 8.48 -10.88 -19.72
CA LEU A 285 9.50 -11.22 -20.70
C LEU A 285 9.56 -10.25 -21.91
N GLU A 286 8.45 -9.66 -22.32
CA GLU A 286 8.45 -8.60 -23.36
C GLU A 286 9.37 -7.45 -22.98
N ARG A 287 9.44 -7.10 -21.69
CA ARG A 287 10.28 -6.00 -21.19
C ARG A 287 11.68 -6.46 -20.81
N PHE A 288 11.80 -7.59 -20.14
CA PHE A 288 13.03 -7.98 -19.46
C PHE A 288 13.76 -9.19 -20.06
N ARG A 289 13.30 -9.74 -21.17
CA ARG A 289 14.01 -10.85 -21.82
C ARG A 289 15.47 -10.48 -22.12
N GLY A 290 16.40 -11.29 -21.60
CA GLY A 290 17.84 -11.10 -21.78
C GLY A 290 18.47 -10.05 -20.84
N ARG A 291 17.70 -9.40 -19.95
CA ARG A 291 18.20 -8.45 -18.95
C ARG A 291 18.75 -9.16 -17.72
N THR A 292 19.63 -10.15 -17.95
CA THR A 292 20.34 -10.85 -16.87
C THR A 292 21.30 -9.94 -16.09
N ASP A 293 21.63 -8.78 -16.64
CA ASP A 293 22.35 -7.69 -15.96
C ASP A 293 21.59 -7.16 -14.71
N LEU A 294 20.28 -7.35 -14.66
CA LEU A 294 19.45 -6.98 -13.52
C LEU A 294 19.38 -8.05 -12.43
N LEU A 295 19.90 -9.24 -12.64
CA LEU A 295 19.93 -10.31 -11.64
C LEU A 295 21.03 -10.06 -10.62
N VAL A 296 20.77 -10.35 -9.34
CA VAL A 296 21.78 -10.25 -8.27
C VAL A 296 23.01 -11.11 -8.58
N ARG A 297 22.81 -12.30 -9.13
CA ARG A 297 23.87 -13.25 -9.47
C ARG A 297 24.48 -13.03 -10.88
N GLY A 298 23.81 -12.24 -11.73
CA GLY A 298 24.29 -11.94 -13.08
C GLY A 298 25.29 -10.78 -13.15
N GLY A 299 25.27 -9.87 -12.18
CA GLY A 299 26.17 -8.72 -12.11
C GLY A 299 27.62 -9.05 -11.67
N ALA A 300 27.88 -10.25 -11.16
CA ALA A 300 29.21 -10.66 -10.69
C ALA A 300 30.18 -11.13 -11.79
N GLY A 301 29.73 -11.15 -13.08
CA GLY A 301 30.44 -11.80 -14.18
C GLY A 301 31.26 -10.90 -15.15
N THR A 302 31.25 -9.58 -15.00
CA THR A 302 31.87 -8.67 -15.97
C THR A 302 33.02 -7.75 -15.47
N SER A 303 33.52 -7.96 -14.25
CA SER A 303 34.68 -7.25 -13.77
C SER A 303 35.89 -8.18 -13.62
N GLY A 304 36.51 -8.60 -14.73
CA GLY A 304 37.73 -9.39 -14.60
C GLY A 304 38.19 -10.05 -15.89
N SER A 305 38.68 -9.30 -16.86
CA SER A 305 39.78 -9.69 -17.74
C SER A 305 40.16 -8.54 -18.69
N ALA A 306 40.97 -7.64 -18.22
CA ALA A 306 41.89 -6.89 -19.07
C ALA A 306 43.26 -7.06 -18.42
N GLY A 307 43.96 -8.06 -18.88
CA GLY A 307 45.39 -8.27 -18.70
C GLY A 307 46.10 -8.09 -20.03
#